data_1e2336055714f26df1df7549f804216e
#
_entry.id   1e2336055714f26df1df7549f804216e
#
_cell.length_a   1.000
_cell.length_b   1.000
_cell.length_c   1.000
_cell.angle_alpha   90.00
_cell.angle_beta   90.00
_cell.angle_gamma   90.00
#
_symmetry.space_group_name_H-M   'P 1'
#
loop_
_entity.id
_entity.type
_entity.pdbx_description
1 polymer ?
#
loop_
_entity_poly.entity_id
_entity_poly.type
_entity_poly.pdbx_seq_one_letter_code
_entity_poly.pdbx_strand_id
1 'polypeptide(L)' 'MKSGDKVTFPFAKKEKEGIVDRVFEKTVYIRADFPNQKGKIVRRKVGEVKA' A
#
# COMPACT_ATOMS: atom_id res chain seq x y z
N MET A 1 7.61 -1.97 -9.43
CA MET A 1 6.31 -1.91 -8.74
C MET A 1 5.26 -1.43 -9.70
N LYS A 2 4.18 -2.15 -9.83
CA LYS A 2 3.12 -1.84 -10.79
C LYS A 2 1.78 -1.99 -10.11
N SER A 3 0.75 -1.39 -10.69
CA SER A 3 -0.61 -1.59 -10.18
C SER A 3 -0.97 -3.08 -10.25
N GLY A 4 -1.58 -3.57 -9.19
CA GLY A 4 -1.90 -4.99 -9.08
C GLY A 4 -0.86 -5.81 -8.33
N ASP A 5 0.33 -5.25 -8.08
CA ASP A 5 1.36 -5.97 -7.35
C ASP A 5 1.02 -6.03 -5.85
N LYS A 6 1.37 -7.16 -5.24
CA LYS A 6 1.22 -7.31 -3.80
C LYS A 6 2.43 -6.70 -3.12
N VAL A 7 2.19 -5.84 -2.16
CA VAL A 7 3.26 -5.14 -1.46
C VAL A 7 3.00 -5.11 0.04
N THR A 8 4.04 -4.77 0.80
CA THR A 8 3.95 -4.61 2.25
C THR A 8 4.34 -3.19 2.60
N PHE A 9 3.64 -2.60 3.53
CA PHE A 9 3.92 -1.23 3.95
C PHE A 9 3.75 -1.11 5.47
N PRO A 10 4.47 -0.16 6.09
CA PRO A 10 4.35 0.05 7.54
C PRO A 10 3.01 0.69 7.89
N PHE A 11 2.36 0.13 8.90
CA PHE A 11 1.08 0.67 9.38
C PHE A 11 0.93 0.38 10.86
N ALA A 12 0.73 1.42 11.66
CA ALA A 12 0.47 1.31 13.10
C ALA A 12 1.49 0.42 13.81
N LYS A 13 2.77 0.66 13.56
CA LYS A 13 3.90 -0.06 14.15
C LYS A 13 4.02 -1.52 13.67
N LYS A 14 3.23 -1.89 12.67
CA LYS A 14 3.26 -3.22 12.08
C LYS A 14 3.38 -3.08 10.57
N GLU A 15 3.62 -4.19 9.92
CA GLU A 15 3.59 -4.22 8.48
C GLU A 15 2.26 -4.79 8.03
N LYS A 16 1.71 -4.24 6.96
CA LYS A 16 0.44 -4.67 6.41
C LYS A 16 0.60 -4.93 4.93
N GLU A 17 -0.07 -5.95 4.44
CA GLU A 17 -0.06 -6.28 3.02
C GLU A 17 -1.19 -5.57 2.30
N GLY A 18 -0.93 -5.22 1.06
CA GLY A 18 -1.93 -4.60 0.22
C GLY A 18 -1.59 -4.79 -1.24
N ILE A 19 -2.48 -4.32 -2.09
CA ILE A 19 -2.30 -4.40 -3.54
C ILE A 19 -2.11 -2.98 -4.06
N VAL A 20 -1.11 -2.79 -4.90
CA VAL A 20 -0.84 -1.48 -5.48
C VAL A 20 -2.01 -1.07 -6.38
N ASP A 21 -2.59 0.08 -6.11
CA ASP A 21 -3.64 0.64 -6.94
C ASP A 21 -3.04 1.54 -8.00
N ARG A 22 -2.12 2.43 -7.61
CA ARG A 22 -1.43 3.32 -8.53
C ARG A 22 -0.02 3.60 -8.04
N VAL A 23 0.87 3.84 -8.98
CA VAL A 23 2.24 4.21 -8.70
C VAL A 23 2.51 5.57 -9.30
N PHE A 24 3.01 6.49 -8.49
CA PHE A 24 3.46 7.79 -8.94
C PHE A 24 4.96 7.86 -8.79
N GLU A 25 5.55 8.97 -9.21
CA GLU A 25 6.99 9.11 -9.20
C GLU A 25 7.62 8.83 -7.83
N LYS A 26 7.01 9.32 -6.77
CA LYS A 26 7.53 9.15 -5.42
C LYS A 26 6.52 8.57 -4.44
N THR A 27 5.32 8.29 -4.88
CA THR A 27 4.22 7.89 -4.02
C THR A 27 3.52 6.67 -4.60
N VAL A 28 3.04 5.81 -3.72
CA VAL A 28 2.28 4.63 -4.12
C VAL A 28 0.95 4.64 -3.38
N TYR A 29 -0.11 4.41 -4.12
CA TYR A 29 -1.44 4.22 -3.54
C TYR A 29 -1.68 2.73 -3.44
N ILE A 30 -1.97 2.26 -2.23
CA ILE A 30 -2.11 0.84 -1.93
C ILE A 30 -3.52 0.58 -1.44
N ARG A 31 -4.17 -0.42 -2.02
CA ARG A 31 -5.48 -0.85 -1.56
C ARG A 31 -5.31 -1.96 -0.55
N ALA A 32 -5.81 -1.76 0.64
CA ALA A 32 -5.70 -2.75 1.71
C ALA A 32 -7.02 -2.87 2.45
N ASP A 33 -7.29 -4.06 2.99
CA ASP A 33 -8.48 -4.29 3.79
C ASP A 33 -8.17 -4.01 5.25
N PHE A 34 -9.02 -3.22 5.86
CA PHE A 34 -8.93 -2.91 7.28
C PHE A 34 -10.18 -3.41 8.00
N PRO A 35 -10.08 -3.63 9.32
CA PRO A 35 -11.24 -4.09 10.09
C PRO A 35 -12.47 -3.21 9.94
N ASN A 36 -12.26 -1.91 9.78
CA ASN A 36 -13.35 -0.94 9.69
C ASN A 36 -13.71 -0.56 8.25
N GLN A 37 -12.82 -0.83 7.30
CA GLN A 37 -13.03 -0.47 5.91
C GLN A 37 -12.30 -1.43 5.01
N LYS A 38 -13.01 -2.03 4.08
CA LYS A 38 -12.41 -2.90 3.07
C LYS A 38 -12.05 -2.07 1.85
N GLY A 39 -10.92 -2.36 1.25
CA GLY A 39 -10.50 -1.69 0.04
C GLY A 39 -10.12 -0.23 0.24
N LYS A 40 -9.66 0.12 1.43
CA LYS A 40 -9.22 1.48 1.70
C LYS A 40 -7.91 1.77 0.98
N ILE A 41 -7.79 2.96 0.41
CA ILE A 41 -6.58 3.38 -0.26
C ILE A 41 -5.66 4.08 0.75
N VAL A 42 -4.43 3.61 0.83
CA VAL A 42 -3.41 4.17 1.70
C VAL A 42 -2.29 4.73 0.84
N ARG A 43 -1.90 5.97 1.11
CA ARG A 43 -0.81 6.59 0.39
C ARG A 43 0.50 6.42 1.18
N ARG A 44 1.52 5.92 0.51
CA ARG A 44 2.84 5.76 1.11
C ARG A 44 3.91 6.14 0.11
N LYS A 45 5.07 6.54 0.62
CA LYS A 45 6.21 6.83 -0.25
C LYS A 45 6.75 5.53 -0.82
N VAL A 46 7.23 5.59 -2.06
CA VAL A 46 7.79 4.42 -2.72
C VAL A 46 8.87 3.74 -1.87
N GLY A 47 9.70 4.52 -1.21
CA GLY A 47 10.77 3.98 -0.37
C GLY A 47 10.29 3.26 0.89
N GLU A 48 9.04 3.46 1.27
CA GLU A 48 8.49 2.82 2.46
C GLU A 48 7.78 1.50 2.14
N VAL A 49 7.53 1.24 0.88
CA VAL A 49 6.77 0.08 0.44
C VAL A 49 7.72 -1.00 -0.05
N LYS A 50 7.47 -2.24 0.36
CA LYS A 50 8.27 -3.39 -0.07
C LYS A 50 7.41 -4.28 -0.95
N ALA A 51 7.99 -4.66 -2.06
CA ALA A 51 7.31 -5.56 -2.99
C ALA A 51 7.36 -7.00 -2.53
#